data_ad60ff9aba209b26e127772b99a5199a
#
_entry.id   ad60ff9aba209b26e127772b99a5199a
#
_cell.length_a   1.000
_cell.length_b   1.000
_cell.length_c   1.000
_cell.angle_alpha   90.00
_cell.angle_beta   90.00
_cell.angle_gamma   90.00
#
_symmetry.space_group_name_H-M   'P 1'
#
loop_
_entity.id
_entity.type
_entity.pdbx_description
1 polymer ?
#
loop_
_entity_poly.entity_id
_entity_poly.type
_entity_poly.pdbx_seq_one_letter_code
_entity_poly.pdbx_strand_id
1 'polypeptide(L)'
;MSNDPFIQPKDHEAAVQAIVDAHQSTLALSAIPQTLSQNGPDASVYRAARQACLRMGFIDADAACVASAWLKQTERTGRFDAHHWPTEPLDFGIQALPRADSFPACPRQLGLYAVLPDAAWVGRMARAGVPTLQLRFKSDDPATISREVQAAVQAVQGTDALLFINDHWQEAIAAGAYGVHLGQEDLGTADLDAIRQAGLRLGLSTHGYAEMCLADTHAPSYMAMGAVFPTTLKRMKTAAQGTGRLHAYAQLLREYPLVAIGGIDMERLPEVMSSGVGSVAVVRALIAAKDPEAEAKRLSDAIHAFNHRKHAKSAL
;
A
#
# COMPACT_ATOMS: atom_id res chain seq x y z
N MET A 1 23.34 -24.61 21.49
CA MET A 1 22.98 -25.12 20.15
C MET A 1 21.46 -25.26 20.16
N SER A 2 20.78 -24.41 19.42
CA SER A 2 19.31 -24.48 19.32
C SER A 2 18.94 -25.74 18.55
N ASN A 3 18.24 -26.68 19.21
CA ASN A 3 17.60 -27.81 18.54
C ASN A 3 16.34 -27.30 17.83
N ASP A 4 16.50 -26.60 16.74
CA ASP A 4 15.38 -26.22 15.87
C ASP A 4 14.91 -27.49 15.13
N PRO A 5 13.70 -28.01 15.39
CA PRO A 5 13.22 -29.27 14.81
C PRO A 5 12.82 -29.14 13.33
N PHE A 6 12.73 -27.90 12.79
CA PHE A 6 12.12 -27.64 11.49
C PHE A 6 13.11 -27.72 10.32
N ILE A 7 14.34 -27.20 10.50
CA ILE A 7 15.41 -27.26 9.46
C ILE A 7 16.72 -27.64 10.15
N GLN A 8 17.32 -28.74 9.71
CA GLN A 8 18.63 -29.13 10.19
C GLN A 8 19.71 -28.19 9.62
N PRO A 9 20.77 -27.86 10.37
CA PRO A 9 21.83 -26.96 9.89
C PRO A 9 22.44 -27.36 8.53
N LYS A 10 22.58 -28.66 8.26
CA LYS A 10 23.08 -29.20 6.98
C LYS A 10 22.14 -28.98 5.80
N ASP A 11 20.85 -28.73 6.06
CA ASP A 11 19.83 -28.59 5.04
C ASP A 11 19.47 -27.10 4.78
N HIS A 12 20.21 -26.18 5.41
CA HIS A 12 19.93 -24.74 5.33
C HIS A 12 19.91 -24.22 3.88
N GLU A 13 20.97 -24.53 3.09
CA GLU A 13 21.04 -24.07 1.70
C GLU A 13 19.95 -24.72 0.83
N ALA A 14 19.60 -25.98 1.09
CA ALA A 14 18.49 -26.63 0.39
C ALA A 14 17.14 -25.95 0.69
N ALA A 15 16.90 -25.53 1.94
CA ALA A 15 15.71 -24.78 2.32
C ALA A 15 15.65 -23.40 1.65
N VAL A 16 16.78 -22.66 1.61
CA VAL A 16 16.89 -21.39 0.89
C VAL A 16 16.55 -21.58 -0.58
N GLN A 17 17.17 -22.57 -1.24
CA GLN A 17 16.94 -22.80 -2.65
C GLN A 17 15.50 -23.22 -2.94
N ALA A 18 14.89 -24.04 -2.10
CA ALA A 18 13.48 -24.45 -2.25
C ALA A 18 12.51 -23.26 -2.18
N ILE A 19 12.75 -22.30 -1.27
CA ILE A 19 11.96 -21.06 -1.22
C ILE A 19 12.17 -20.24 -2.50
N VAL A 20 13.41 -20.05 -2.93
CA VAL A 20 13.71 -19.28 -4.14
C VAL A 20 13.03 -19.90 -5.36
N ASP A 21 13.19 -21.21 -5.56
CA ASP A 21 12.60 -21.92 -6.71
C ASP A 21 11.07 -21.82 -6.73
N ALA A 22 10.43 -21.86 -5.56
CA ALA A 22 8.98 -21.76 -5.45
C ALA A 22 8.43 -20.36 -5.79
N HIS A 23 9.20 -19.29 -5.49
CA HIS A 23 8.64 -17.92 -5.47
C HIS A 23 9.33 -16.91 -6.37
N GLN A 24 10.54 -17.20 -6.91
CA GLN A 24 11.31 -16.23 -7.69
C GLN A 24 10.60 -15.74 -8.95
N SER A 25 9.87 -16.59 -9.63
CA SER A 25 9.15 -16.23 -10.87
C SER A 25 8.08 -15.15 -10.66
N THR A 26 7.55 -15.04 -9.43
CA THR A 26 6.48 -14.13 -9.08
C THR A 26 6.98 -12.93 -8.25
N LEU A 27 7.94 -13.15 -7.34
CA LEU A 27 8.30 -12.17 -6.32
C LEU A 27 9.70 -11.57 -6.50
N ALA A 28 10.57 -12.15 -7.35
CA ALA A 28 11.92 -11.66 -7.47
C ALA A 28 11.99 -10.31 -8.21
N LEU A 29 12.82 -9.42 -7.67
CA LEU A 29 13.24 -8.16 -8.28
C LEU A 29 14.75 -8.12 -8.34
N SER A 30 15.31 -7.18 -9.12
CA SER A 30 16.76 -6.93 -9.10
C SER A 30 17.21 -6.56 -7.70
N ALA A 31 18.24 -7.25 -7.19
CA ALA A 31 18.81 -6.96 -5.89
C ALA A 31 19.44 -5.55 -5.88
N ILE A 32 19.23 -4.82 -4.80
CA ILE A 32 19.81 -3.51 -4.56
C ILE A 32 20.94 -3.69 -3.52
N PRO A 33 22.15 -3.11 -3.73
CA PRO A 33 23.18 -3.11 -2.70
C PRO A 33 22.64 -2.47 -1.41
N GLN A 34 22.77 -3.16 -0.29
CA GLN A 34 22.27 -2.72 1.00
C GLN A 34 23.13 -3.24 2.15
N THR A 35 23.11 -2.51 3.26
CA THR A 35 23.70 -2.98 4.51
C THR A 35 22.74 -3.91 5.20
N LEU A 36 23.18 -5.11 5.55
CA LEU A 36 22.36 -6.10 6.23
C LEU A 36 22.45 -5.92 7.75
N SER A 37 21.33 -5.93 8.44
CA SER A 37 21.31 -6.01 9.89
C SER A 37 21.77 -7.40 10.36
N GLN A 38 22.43 -7.45 11.51
CA GLN A 38 22.82 -8.73 12.14
C GLN A 38 21.78 -9.21 13.16
N ASN A 39 20.71 -8.44 13.34
CA ASN A 39 19.66 -8.71 14.33
C ASN A 39 18.61 -9.67 13.77
N GLY A 40 18.12 -10.55 14.61
CA GLY A 40 17.03 -11.47 14.29
C GLY A 40 17.09 -12.75 15.14
N PRO A 41 16.01 -13.55 15.13
CA PRO A 41 15.97 -14.84 15.83
C PRO A 41 17.06 -15.80 15.34
N ASP A 42 17.67 -16.52 16.26
CA ASP A 42 18.60 -17.63 15.95
C ASP A 42 17.80 -18.93 15.68
N ALA A 43 16.89 -18.87 14.71
CA ALA A 43 16.08 -19.99 14.26
C ALA A 43 16.45 -20.35 12.80
N SER A 44 16.54 -21.62 12.50
CA SER A 44 16.95 -22.08 11.15
C SER A 44 15.96 -21.64 10.07
N VAL A 45 14.65 -21.69 10.35
CA VAL A 45 13.59 -21.21 9.45
C VAL A 45 13.76 -19.72 9.15
N TYR A 46 13.96 -18.89 10.20
CA TYR A 46 14.15 -17.45 10.02
C TYR A 46 15.36 -17.15 9.13
N ARG A 47 16.52 -17.77 9.40
CA ARG A 47 17.75 -17.58 8.64
C ARG A 47 17.56 -17.96 7.17
N ALA A 48 16.96 -19.14 6.91
CA ALA A 48 16.72 -19.61 5.55
C ALA A 48 15.75 -18.70 4.78
N ALA A 49 14.61 -18.35 5.39
CA ALA A 49 13.63 -17.47 4.77
C ALA A 49 14.19 -16.06 4.50
N ARG A 50 14.94 -15.46 5.46
CA ARG A 50 15.59 -14.16 5.27
C ARG A 50 16.58 -14.20 4.13
N GLN A 51 17.44 -15.22 4.05
CA GLN A 51 18.40 -15.36 2.98
C GLN A 51 17.74 -15.54 1.62
N ALA A 52 16.67 -16.33 1.53
CA ALA A 52 15.90 -16.50 0.31
C ALA A 52 15.26 -15.18 -0.15
N CYS A 53 14.65 -14.42 0.76
CA CYS A 53 14.11 -13.10 0.44
C CYS A 53 15.16 -12.13 -0.08
N LEU A 54 16.35 -12.09 0.54
CA LEU A 54 17.46 -11.25 0.06
C LEU A 54 17.92 -11.66 -1.35
N ARG A 55 17.98 -12.97 -1.67
CA ARG A 55 18.27 -13.46 -3.02
C ARG A 55 17.22 -13.05 -4.04
N MET A 56 15.95 -12.95 -3.63
CA MET A 56 14.85 -12.48 -4.47
C MET A 56 14.74 -10.94 -4.53
N GLY A 57 15.73 -10.20 -4.01
CA GLY A 57 15.79 -8.75 -4.10
C GLY A 57 14.85 -8.00 -3.15
N PHE A 58 14.44 -8.60 -2.04
CA PHE A 58 13.81 -7.86 -0.96
C PHE A 58 14.86 -7.02 -0.21
N ILE A 59 14.47 -5.83 0.25
CA ILE A 59 15.30 -5.06 1.18
C ILE A 59 15.39 -5.77 2.53
N ASP A 60 16.43 -5.48 3.29
CA ASP A 60 16.72 -6.18 4.55
C ASP A 60 15.56 -6.14 5.55
N ALA A 61 14.90 -4.99 5.70
CA ALA A 61 13.75 -4.84 6.59
C ALA A 61 12.57 -5.73 6.17
N ASP A 62 12.27 -5.81 4.88
CA ASP A 62 11.21 -6.67 4.35
C ASP A 62 11.57 -8.14 4.47
N ALA A 63 12.82 -8.49 4.18
CA ALA A 63 13.32 -9.86 4.33
C ALA A 63 13.23 -10.35 5.78
N ALA A 64 13.57 -9.50 6.75
CA ALA A 64 13.43 -9.79 8.18
C ALA A 64 11.96 -9.94 8.59
N CYS A 65 11.08 -9.08 8.08
CA CYS A 65 9.65 -9.13 8.34
C CYS A 65 9.02 -10.44 7.83
N VAL A 66 9.28 -10.81 6.57
CA VAL A 66 8.79 -12.06 5.97
C VAL A 66 9.39 -13.28 6.68
N ALA A 67 10.66 -13.26 7.03
CA ALA A 67 11.31 -14.35 7.74
C ALA A 67 10.70 -14.58 9.14
N SER A 68 10.35 -13.51 9.85
CA SER A 68 9.65 -13.59 11.14
C SER A 68 8.25 -14.19 10.97
N ALA A 69 7.54 -13.78 9.92
CA ALA A 69 6.22 -14.34 9.62
C ALA A 69 6.32 -15.83 9.23
N TRP A 70 7.35 -16.22 8.48
CA TRP A 70 7.57 -17.63 8.12
C TRP A 70 7.86 -18.50 9.33
N LEU A 71 8.66 -17.99 10.27
CA LEU A 71 8.91 -18.67 11.53
C LEU A 71 7.59 -18.89 12.30
N LYS A 72 6.79 -17.85 12.51
CA LYS A 72 5.50 -17.94 13.19
C LYS A 72 4.51 -18.87 12.46
N GLN A 73 4.46 -18.82 11.12
CA GLN A 73 3.66 -19.76 10.32
C GLN A 73 4.10 -21.21 10.59
N THR A 74 5.42 -21.46 10.63
CA THR A 74 5.97 -22.79 10.88
C THR A 74 5.63 -23.28 12.29
N GLU A 75 5.76 -22.42 13.30
CA GLU A 75 5.35 -22.72 14.68
C GLU A 75 3.85 -23.02 14.79
N ARG A 76 3.01 -22.22 14.16
CA ARG A 76 1.55 -22.37 14.13
C ARG A 76 1.10 -23.66 13.42
N THR A 77 1.75 -24.01 12.30
CA THR A 77 1.37 -25.19 11.49
C THR A 77 2.09 -26.48 11.89
N GLY A 78 3.13 -26.37 12.72
CA GLY A 78 3.95 -27.51 13.17
C GLY A 78 4.92 -28.04 12.11
N ARG A 79 5.06 -27.35 10.94
CA ARG A 79 5.99 -27.76 9.88
C ARG A 79 6.46 -26.58 9.04
N PHE A 80 7.70 -26.66 8.57
CA PHE A 80 8.21 -25.76 7.54
C PHE A 80 7.72 -26.22 6.16
N ASP A 81 7.24 -25.25 5.35
CA ASP A 81 6.83 -25.48 3.98
C ASP A 81 7.36 -24.35 3.06
N ALA A 82 8.37 -24.66 2.25
CA ALA A 82 9.03 -23.71 1.36
C ALA A 82 8.10 -23.18 0.25
N HIS A 83 7.03 -23.92 -0.09
CA HIS A 83 6.09 -23.56 -1.17
C HIS A 83 4.95 -22.65 -0.69
N HIS A 84 4.79 -22.50 0.61
CA HIS A 84 3.69 -21.71 1.19
C HIS A 84 4.18 -20.35 1.69
N TRP A 85 4.13 -19.34 0.81
CA TRP A 85 4.48 -17.96 1.17
C TRP A 85 3.59 -17.45 2.31
N PRO A 86 4.14 -16.81 3.36
CA PRO A 86 3.34 -16.29 4.46
C PRO A 86 2.38 -15.19 3.99
N THR A 87 1.09 -15.35 4.28
CA THR A 87 0.03 -14.38 3.96
C THR A 87 -0.95 -14.18 5.11
N GLU A 88 -0.75 -14.90 6.23
CA GLU A 88 -1.63 -14.76 7.38
C GLU A 88 -1.27 -13.49 8.17
N PRO A 89 -2.20 -12.52 8.34
CA PRO A 89 -1.92 -11.24 9.01
C PRO A 89 -1.32 -11.40 10.40
N LEU A 90 -1.80 -12.36 11.19
CA LEU A 90 -1.30 -12.60 12.56
C LEU A 90 0.17 -13.03 12.58
N ASP A 91 0.65 -13.75 11.56
CA ASP A 91 2.06 -14.14 11.46
C ASP A 91 2.96 -12.91 11.25
N PHE A 92 2.43 -11.82 10.66
CA PHE A 92 3.11 -10.52 10.53
C PHE A 92 2.86 -9.59 11.72
N GLY A 93 2.01 -9.96 12.66
CA GLY A 93 1.60 -9.11 13.77
C GLY A 93 0.54 -8.08 13.43
N ILE A 94 -0.05 -8.19 12.25
CA ILE A 94 -1.18 -7.35 11.80
C ILE A 94 -2.43 -7.75 12.57
N GLN A 95 -3.13 -6.76 13.10
CA GLN A 95 -4.28 -6.96 13.95
C GLN A 95 -5.59 -6.81 13.17
N ALA A 96 -6.62 -7.52 13.62
CA ALA A 96 -7.97 -7.38 13.05
C ALA A 96 -8.54 -5.97 13.28
N LEU A 97 -9.34 -5.52 12.33
CA LEU A 97 -10.08 -4.26 12.39
C LEU A 97 -11.59 -4.52 12.66
N PRO A 98 -12.32 -3.57 13.27
CA PRO A 98 -11.82 -2.31 13.84
C PRO A 98 -11.17 -2.50 15.22
N ARG A 99 -10.24 -1.60 15.57
CA ARG A 99 -9.64 -1.47 16.91
C ARG A 99 -10.11 -0.18 17.57
N ALA A 100 -9.91 -0.06 18.89
CA ALA A 100 -10.31 1.12 19.65
C ALA A 100 -9.59 2.41 19.18
N ASP A 101 -8.36 2.26 18.68
CA ASP A 101 -7.50 3.32 18.16
C ASP A 101 -7.58 3.52 16.64
N SER A 102 -8.51 2.82 15.96
CA SER A 102 -8.66 2.93 14.51
C SER A 102 -9.07 4.34 14.08
N PHE A 103 -8.50 4.79 12.97
CA PHE A 103 -9.01 5.97 12.27
C PHE A 103 -10.41 5.70 11.71
N PRO A 104 -11.25 6.73 11.47
CA PRO A 104 -12.57 6.57 10.88
C PRO A 104 -12.52 5.75 9.58
N ALA A 105 -13.48 4.86 9.39
CA ALA A 105 -13.48 3.94 8.24
C ALA A 105 -13.67 4.68 6.91
N CYS A 106 -13.00 4.16 5.87
CA CYS A 106 -13.26 4.48 4.47
C CYS A 106 -14.18 3.42 3.83
N PRO A 107 -14.81 3.71 2.69
CA PRO A 107 -15.37 2.68 1.83
C PRO A 107 -14.32 1.61 1.50
N ARG A 108 -14.74 0.35 1.48
CA ARG A 108 -13.84 -0.78 1.16
C ARG A 108 -13.18 -0.63 -0.21
N GLN A 109 -13.89 -0.03 -1.15
CA GLN A 109 -13.45 0.28 -2.50
C GLN A 109 -13.52 1.79 -2.69
N LEU A 110 -12.36 2.43 -2.70
CA LEU A 110 -12.20 3.84 -3.01
C LEU A 110 -12.29 4.12 -4.54
N GLY A 111 -12.29 3.07 -5.36
CA GLY A 111 -12.45 3.15 -6.80
C GLY A 111 -11.27 3.78 -7.51
N LEU A 112 -11.55 4.63 -8.51
CA LEU A 112 -10.54 5.48 -9.12
C LEU A 112 -10.12 6.56 -8.12
N TYR A 113 -8.82 6.63 -7.87
CA TYR A 113 -8.21 7.57 -6.95
C TYR A 113 -7.32 8.55 -7.76
N ALA A 114 -7.77 9.78 -7.96
CA ALA A 114 -7.01 10.78 -8.73
C ALA A 114 -6.10 11.59 -7.81
N VAL A 115 -4.79 11.56 -8.05
CA VAL A 115 -3.80 12.41 -7.36
C VAL A 115 -3.52 13.64 -8.23
N LEU A 116 -3.84 14.82 -7.71
CA LEU A 116 -4.03 16.06 -8.47
C LEU A 116 -3.18 17.19 -7.91
N PRO A 117 -2.66 18.09 -8.78
CA PRO A 117 -1.66 19.08 -8.36
C PRO A 117 -2.26 20.33 -7.68
N ASP A 118 -3.53 20.64 -7.92
CA ASP A 118 -4.16 21.87 -7.45
C ASP A 118 -5.69 21.73 -7.30
N ALA A 119 -6.31 22.73 -6.68
CA ALA A 119 -7.75 22.77 -6.40
C ALA A 119 -8.61 22.86 -7.68
N ALA A 120 -8.10 23.45 -8.75
CA ALA A 120 -8.82 23.53 -10.02
C ALA A 120 -8.98 22.11 -10.62
N TRP A 121 -7.93 21.31 -10.61
CA TRP A 121 -7.96 19.90 -10.99
C TRP A 121 -8.86 19.07 -10.07
N VAL A 122 -8.82 19.31 -8.74
CA VAL A 122 -9.72 18.66 -7.79
C VAL A 122 -11.16 18.90 -8.16
N GLY A 123 -11.57 20.16 -8.35
CA GLY A 123 -12.94 20.49 -8.74
C GLY A 123 -13.34 19.94 -10.12
N ARG A 124 -12.40 19.91 -11.06
CA ARG A 124 -12.62 19.34 -12.39
C ARG A 124 -12.94 17.84 -12.33
N MET A 125 -12.15 17.06 -11.58
CA MET A 125 -12.32 15.61 -11.44
C MET A 125 -13.52 15.26 -10.54
N ALA A 126 -13.82 16.07 -9.51
CA ALA A 126 -15.02 15.90 -8.70
C ALA A 126 -16.30 16.00 -9.56
N ARG A 127 -16.39 17.03 -10.40
CA ARG A 127 -17.52 17.20 -11.34
C ARG A 127 -17.60 16.12 -12.41
N ALA A 128 -16.46 15.50 -12.76
CA ALA A 128 -16.42 14.35 -13.67
C ALA A 128 -16.84 13.03 -12.98
N GLY A 129 -17.17 13.06 -11.69
CA GLY A 129 -17.64 11.89 -10.94
C GLY A 129 -16.53 10.95 -10.46
N VAL A 130 -15.28 11.42 -10.36
CA VAL A 130 -14.19 10.62 -9.77
C VAL A 130 -14.46 10.46 -8.27
N PRO A 131 -14.56 9.21 -7.76
CA PRO A 131 -15.05 8.97 -6.40
C PRO A 131 -14.04 9.36 -5.31
N THR A 132 -12.73 9.32 -5.60
CA THR A 132 -11.69 9.64 -4.60
C THR A 132 -10.61 10.52 -5.21
N LEU A 133 -10.30 11.60 -4.51
CA LEU A 133 -9.38 12.65 -4.94
C LEU A 133 -8.32 12.89 -3.88
N GLN A 134 -7.10 13.19 -4.30
CA GLN A 134 -6.04 13.66 -3.42
C GLN A 134 -5.47 14.96 -3.97
N LEU A 135 -5.52 16.01 -3.18
CA LEU A 135 -4.75 17.22 -3.44
C LEU A 135 -3.29 16.97 -3.03
N ARG A 136 -2.38 16.96 -4.01
CA ARG A 136 -0.93 16.87 -3.79
C ARG A 136 -0.25 18.15 -4.26
N PHE A 137 -0.52 19.20 -3.52
CA PHE A 137 0.03 20.54 -3.75
C PHE A 137 1.40 20.68 -3.09
N LYS A 138 2.36 21.30 -3.77
CA LYS A 138 3.72 21.55 -3.26
C LYS A 138 4.01 23.04 -3.29
N SER A 139 4.26 23.60 -2.13
CA SER A 139 4.66 24.99 -1.90
C SER A 139 5.41 25.09 -0.58
N ASP A 140 6.30 26.08 -0.46
CA ASP A 140 6.98 26.42 0.80
C ASP A 140 6.28 27.59 1.51
N ASP A 141 5.22 28.17 0.92
CA ASP A 141 4.44 29.28 1.52
C ASP A 141 3.18 28.73 2.22
N PRO A 142 3.12 28.78 3.58
CA PRO A 142 1.98 28.27 4.34
C PRO A 142 0.65 28.95 3.98
N ALA A 143 0.67 30.25 3.65
CA ALA A 143 -0.55 30.96 3.30
C ALA A 143 -1.11 30.49 1.94
N THR A 144 -0.24 30.17 1.00
CA THR A 144 -0.63 29.59 -0.29
C THR A 144 -1.16 28.16 -0.11
N ILE A 145 -0.50 27.35 0.73
CA ILE A 145 -0.99 25.99 1.05
C ILE A 145 -2.38 26.05 1.67
N SER A 146 -2.59 26.90 2.67
CA SER A 146 -3.90 27.05 3.32
C SER A 146 -5.00 27.47 2.35
N ARG A 147 -4.74 28.44 1.47
CA ARG A 147 -5.71 28.86 0.44
C ARG A 147 -6.04 27.72 -0.52
N GLU A 148 -5.04 26.97 -0.96
CA GLU A 148 -5.21 25.89 -1.93
C GLU A 148 -6.00 24.71 -1.33
N VAL A 149 -5.71 24.34 -0.07
CA VAL A 149 -6.47 23.31 0.64
C VAL A 149 -7.93 23.72 0.83
N GLN A 150 -8.18 24.98 1.28
CA GLN A 150 -9.54 25.51 1.41
C GLN A 150 -10.29 25.51 0.08
N ALA A 151 -9.64 25.96 -0.99
CA ALA A 151 -10.23 25.96 -2.34
C ALA A 151 -10.57 24.54 -2.80
N ALA A 152 -9.72 23.56 -2.55
CA ALA A 152 -9.98 22.16 -2.90
C ALA A 152 -11.16 21.57 -2.12
N VAL A 153 -11.25 21.85 -0.81
CA VAL A 153 -12.40 21.43 0.02
C VAL A 153 -13.70 22.05 -0.48
N GLN A 154 -13.68 23.34 -0.84
CA GLN A 154 -14.84 24.01 -1.44
C GLN A 154 -15.21 23.41 -2.80
N ALA A 155 -14.21 23.06 -3.62
CA ALA A 155 -14.41 22.56 -4.97
C ALA A 155 -15.11 21.19 -5.05
N VAL A 156 -15.07 20.41 -3.96
CA VAL A 156 -15.79 19.12 -3.88
C VAL A 156 -17.17 19.21 -3.22
N GLN A 157 -17.55 20.37 -2.71
CA GLN A 157 -18.88 20.55 -2.10
C GLN A 157 -19.99 20.28 -3.12
N GLY A 158 -21.03 19.56 -2.69
CA GLY A 158 -22.14 19.16 -3.56
C GLY A 158 -21.82 18.00 -4.52
N THR A 159 -20.68 17.35 -4.35
CA THR A 159 -20.31 16.10 -5.04
C THR A 159 -20.15 14.95 -4.03
N ASP A 160 -20.13 13.71 -4.51
CA ASP A 160 -19.87 12.52 -3.69
C ASP A 160 -18.37 12.20 -3.54
N ALA A 161 -17.48 13.07 -4.02
CA ALA A 161 -16.04 12.84 -4.06
C ALA A 161 -15.44 12.90 -2.64
N LEU A 162 -14.62 11.91 -2.30
CA LEU A 162 -13.86 11.84 -1.06
C LEU A 162 -12.51 12.53 -1.26
N LEU A 163 -12.27 13.66 -0.59
CA LEU A 163 -11.04 14.45 -0.76
C LEU A 163 -10.05 14.18 0.38
N PHE A 164 -8.88 13.67 0.02
CA PHE A 164 -7.72 13.57 0.89
C PHE A 164 -6.71 14.67 0.59
N ILE A 165 -6.11 15.25 1.64
CA ILE A 165 -5.04 16.24 1.53
C ILE A 165 -3.70 15.53 1.79
N ASN A 166 -2.73 15.68 0.87
CA ASN A 166 -1.41 15.06 1.01
C ASN A 166 -0.50 15.94 1.87
N ASP A 167 0.14 15.37 2.87
CA ASP A 167 1.13 15.94 3.81
C ASP A 167 0.59 17.07 4.73
N HIS A 168 -0.22 18.00 4.22
CA HIS A 168 -0.68 19.22 4.91
C HIS A 168 -1.85 18.93 5.86
N TRP A 169 -1.59 18.15 6.93
CA TRP A 169 -2.62 17.67 7.85
C TRP A 169 -3.26 18.79 8.70
N GLN A 170 -2.49 19.83 9.07
CA GLN A 170 -3.01 20.97 9.85
C GLN A 170 -4.04 21.75 9.04
N GLU A 171 -3.74 22.05 7.80
CA GLU A 171 -4.66 22.72 6.86
C GLU A 171 -5.86 21.84 6.52
N ALA A 172 -5.67 20.53 6.43
CA ALA A 172 -6.77 19.59 6.23
C ALA A 172 -7.76 19.59 7.40
N ILE A 173 -7.25 19.63 8.66
CA ILE A 173 -8.08 19.79 9.86
C ILE A 173 -8.82 21.12 9.83
N ALA A 174 -8.10 22.23 9.60
CA ALA A 174 -8.65 23.57 9.58
C ALA A 174 -9.74 23.76 8.51
N ALA A 175 -9.60 23.13 7.35
CA ALA A 175 -10.55 23.21 6.25
C ALA A 175 -11.70 22.19 6.34
N GLY A 176 -11.63 21.22 7.25
CA GLY A 176 -12.64 20.16 7.38
C GLY A 176 -12.62 19.20 6.19
N ALA A 177 -11.44 18.78 5.73
CA ALA A 177 -11.29 17.80 4.66
C ALA A 177 -11.86 16.42 5.07
N TYR A 178 -12.08 15.54 4.11
CA TYR A 178 -12.51 14.16 4.39
C TYR A 178 -11.40 13.34 5.07
N GLY A 179 -10.15 13.56 4.68
CA GLY A 179 -9.03 12.86 5.25
C GLY A 179 -7.67 13.42 4.84
N VAL A 180 -6.63 12.78 5.35
CA VAL A 180 -5.22 13.09 5.10
C VAL A 180 -4.53 11.86 4.52
N HIS A 181 -3.59 12.06 3.61
CA HIS A 181 -2.67 11.03 3.14
C HIS A 181 -1.23 11.39 3.49
N LEU A 182 -0.53 10.48 4.19
CA LEU A 182 0.83 10.69 4.65
C LEU A 182 1.79 9.65 4.07
N GLY A 183 3.03 10.06 3.85
CA GLY A 183 4.16 9.18 3.58
C GLY A 183 4.78 8.63 4.86
N GLN A 184 5.70 7.68 4.74
CA GLN A 184 6.42 7.12 5.89
C GLN A 184 7.30 8.17 6.60
N GLU A 185 7.83 9.11 5.84
CA GLU A 185 8.62 10.22 6.35
C GLU A 185 7.83 11.19 7.25
N ASP A 186 6.50 11.26 7.04
CA ASP A 186 5.64 12.20 7.76
C ASP A 186 5.15 11.64 9.10
N LEU A 187 5.20 10.31 9.28
CA LEU A 187 4.71 9.64 10.51
C LEU A 187 5.46 10.09 11.78
N GLY A 188 6.73 10.50 11.66
CA GLY A 188 7.54 10.98 12.78
C GLY A 188 7.25 12.42 13.19
N THR A 189 6.53 13.19 12.38
CA THR A 189 6.29 14.63 12.58
C THR A 189 4.82 15.01 12.64
N ALA A 190 3.92 14.20 12.06
CA ALA A 190 2.49 14.45 12.11
C ALA A 190 1.90 14.09 13.49
N ASP A 191 1.02 14.96 13.99
CA ASP A 191 0.22 14.65 15.18
C ASP A 191 -1.00 13.79 14.79
N LEU A 192 -0.78 12.47 14.84
CA LEU A 192 -1.82 11.49 14.47
C LEU A 192 -3.04 11.54 15.41
N ASP A 193 -2.83 11.96 16.67
CA ASP A 193 -3.93 12.08 17.62
C ASP A 193 -4.80 13.30 17.30
N ALA A 194 -4.20 14.42 16.92
CA ALA A 194 -4.95 15.59 16.44
C ALA A 194 -5.78 15.26 15.17
N ILE A 195 -5.21 14.52 14.22
CA ILE A 195 -5.90 14.08 13.01
C ILE A 195 -7.08 13.17 13.37
N ARG A 196 -6.89 12.21 14.28
CA ARG A 196 -7.93 11.29 14.75
C ARG A 196 -9.04 12.02 15.50
N GLN A 197 -8.69 12.94 16.41
CA GLN A 197 -9.65 13.76 17.18
C GLN A 197 -10.48 14.67 16.28
N ALA A 198 -9.91 15.18 15.20
CA ALA A 198 -10.63 15.92 14.17
C ALA A 198 -11.59 15.06 13.32
N GLY A 199 -11.61 13.73 13.51
CA GLY A 199 -12.46 12.81 12.78
C GLY A 199 -12.03 12.57 11.33
N LEU A 200 -10.80 12.94 10.95
CA LEU A 200 -10.29 12.75 9.59
C LEU A 200 -9.86 11.30 9.39
N ARG A 201 -10.03 10.81 8.15
CA ARG A 201 -9.49 9.52 7.71
C ARG A 201 -8.00 9.66 7.44
N LEU A 202 -7.25 8.60 7.72
CA LEU A 202 -5.81 8.54 7.47
C LEU A 202 -5.52 7.50 6.39
N GLY A 203 -4.90 7.92 5.29
CA GLY A 203 -4.26 7.06 4.32
C GLY A 203 -2.75 7.03 4.52
N LEU A 204 -2.13 5.86 4.41
CA LEU A 204 -0.69 5.71 4.52
C LEU A 204 -0.08 5.06 3.27
N SER A 205 0.98 5.69 2.72
CA SER A 205 1.81 5.08 1.68
C SER A 205 2.69 3.98 2.27
N THR A 206 2.79 2.84 1.56
CA THR A 206 3.68 1.73 1.91
C THR A 206 4.38 1.18 0.67
N HIS A 207 5.63 0.70 0.84
CA HIS A 207 6.48 0.26 -0.25
C HIS A 207 6.96 -1.19 -0.10
N GLY A 208 6.67 -1.84 1.02
CA GLY A 208 7.05 -3.21 1.32
C GLY A 208 6.48 -3.68 2.65
N TYR A 209 6.82 -4.92 3.04
CA TYR A 209 6.25 -5.57 4.23
C TYR A 209 6.51 -4.82 5.54
N ALA A 210 7.73 -4.34 5.72
CA ALA A 210 8.11 -3.64 6.96
C ALA A 210 7.29 -2.36 7.16
N GLU A 211 7.10 -1.58 6.10
CA GLU A 211 6.28 -0.37 6.15
C GLU A 211 4.79 -0.69 6.32
N MET A 212 4.30 -1.80 5.76
CA MET A 212 2.92 -2.26 5.94
C MET A 212 2.66 -2.66 7.40
N CYS A 213 3.57 -3.41 8.02
CA CYS A 213 3.47 -3.75 9.43
C CYS A 213 3.56 -2.52 10.33
N LEU A 214 4.42 -1.55 10.01
CA LEU A 214 4.49 -0.29 10.73
C LEU A 214 3.19 0.52 10.56
N ALA A 215 2.67 0.63 9.34
CA ALA A 215 1.41 1.33 9.07
C ALA A 215 0.24 0.72 9.85
N ASP A 216 0.19 -0.62 9.99
CA ASP A 216 -0.82 -1.31 10.78
C ASP A 216 -0.84 -0.85 12.24
N THR A 217 0.32 -0.54 12.84
CA THR A 217 0.37 -0.07 14.25
C THR A 217 -0.40 1.23 14.48
N HIS A 218 -0.64 2.02 13.42
CA HIS A 218 -1.39 3.26 13.46
C HIS A 218 -2.88 3.09 13.12
N ALA A 219 -3.32 1.89 12.74
CA ALA A 219 -4.70 1.57 12.35
C ALA A 219 -5.32 2.56 11.35
N PRO A 220 -4.67 2.81 10.17
CA PRO A 220 -5.13 3.80 9.22
C PRO A 220 -6.45 3.41 8.57
N SER A 221 -7.13 4.37 7.94
CA SER A 221 -8.38 4.14 7.21
C SER A 221 -8.19 3.36 5.92
N TYR A 222 -7.03 3.50 5.28
CA TYR A 222 -6.61 2.70 4.11
C TYR A 222 -5.09 2.69 3.95
N MET A 223 -4.59 1.73 3.20
CA MET A 223 -3.17 1.66 2.82
C MET A 223 -2.99 1.78 1.30
N ALA A 224 -2.02 2.59 0.88
CA ALA A 224 -1.61 2.71 -0.51
C ALA A 224 -0.30 1.94 -0.71
N MET A 225 -0.26 1.09 -1.75
CA MET A 225 0.85 0.19 -2.05
C MET A 225 1.48 0.56 -3.39
N GLY A 226 2.78 0.83 -3.40
CA GLY A 226 3.50 1.19 -4.63
C GLY A 226 4.97 1.51 -4.40
N ALA A 227 5.72 1.94 -5.46
CA ALA A 227 5.21 1.99 -6.82
C ALA A 227 5.09 0.60 -7.43
N VAL A 228 3.96 0.29 -8.08
CA VAL A 228 3.76 -1.01 -8.75
C VAL A 228 4.64 -1.10 -10.00
N PHE A 229 4.65 -0.05 -10.84
CA PHE A 229 5.50 0.06 -12.03
C PHE A 229 6.46 1.25 -11.90
N PRO A 230 7.53 1.29 -12.70
CA PRO A 230 8.45 2.42 -12.71
C PRO A 230 7.73 3.76 -12.91
N THR A 231 8.11 4.76 -12.11
CA THR A 231 7.56 6.11 -12.17
C THR A 231 8.66 7.15 -12.07
N THR A 232 8.43 8.31 -12.68
CA THR A 232 9.34 9.46 -12.64
C THR A 232 8.83 10.60 -11.74
N LEU A 233 7.63 10.45 -11.15
CA LEU A 233 6.98 11.51 -10.35
C LEU A 233 7.55 11.66 -8.94
N LYS A 234 8.08 10.58 -8.38
CA LYS A 234 8.79 10.56 -7.09
C LYS A 234 10.02 9.68 -7.26
N ARG A 235 11.16 10.15 -6.77
CA ARG A 235 12.37 9.30 -6.67
C ARG A 235 12.14 8.28 -5.57
N MET A 236 12.01 7.02 -5.95
CA MET A 236 11.76 5.93 -5.02
C MET A 236 13.06 5.44 -4.42
N LYS A 237 13.04 5.10 -3.13
CA LYS A 237 14.16 4.41 -2.45
C LYS A 237 14.21 2.91 -2.78
N THR A 238 13.07 2.34 -3.18
CA THR A 238 12.92 0.93 -3.56
C THR A 238 12.64 0.81 -5.06
N ALA A 239 12.92 -0.35 -5.64
CA ALA A 239 12.49 -0.69 -6.99
C ALA A 239 10.94 -0.74 -7.09
N ALA A 240 10.42 -0.63 -8.31
CA ALA A 240 9.01 -0.92 -8.56
C ALA A 240 8.69 -2.36 -8.16
N GLN A 241 7.60 -2.54 -7.40
CA GLN A 241 7.31 -3.82 -6.72
C GLN A 241 6.70 -4.88 -7.63
N GLY A 242 6.14 -4.49 -8.76
CA GLY A 242 5.47 -5.40 -9.69
C GLY A 242 4.14 -5.94 -9.16
N THR A 243 3.40 -6.59 -10.05
CA THR A 243 2.07 -7.12 -9.74
C THR A 243 2.11 -8.41 -8.91
N GLY A 244 3.18 -9.19 -8.98
CA GLY A 244 3.36 -10.38 -8.15
C GLY A 244 3.45 -10.04 -6.65
N ARG A 245 4.31 -9.08 -6.29
CA ARG A 245 4.37 -8.58 -4.90
C ARG A 245 3.09 -7.87 -4.49
N LEU A 246 2.48 -7.08 -5.39
CA LEU A 246 1.19 -6.44 -5.12
C LEU A 246 0.12 -7.46 -4.74
N HIS A 247 0.08 -8.62 -5.41
CA HIS A 247 -0.84 -9.70 -5.07
C HIS A 247 -0.60 -10.24 -3.65
N ALA A 248 0.66 -10.52 -3.29
CA ALA A 248 1.02 -10.99 -1.95
C ALA A 248 0.66 -9.94 -0.87
N TYR A 249 0.88 -8.65 -1.14
CA TYR A 249 0.51 -7.55 -0.24
C TYR A 249 -1.01 -7.44 -0.08
N ALA A 250 -1.77 -7.58 -1.17
CA ALA A 250 -3.23 -7.53 -1.13
C ALA A 250 -3.84 -8.70 -0.34
N GLN A 251 -3.21 -9.88 -0.39
CA GLN A 251 -3.60 -11.02 0.45
C GLN A 251 -3.31 -10.77 1.94
N LEU A 252 -2.13 -10.24 2.25
CA LEU A 252 -1.73 -9.94 3.63
C LEU A 252 -2.64 -8.88 4.25
N LEU A 253 -2.91 -7.80 3.53
CA LEU A 253 -3.67 -6.65 4.02
C LEU A 253 -5.16 -6.74 3.68
N ARG A 254 -5.70 -7.93 3.50
CA ARG A 254 -7.08 -8.16 3.05
C ARG A 254 -8.16 -7.53 3.94
N GLU A 255 -7.85 -7.14 5.15
CA GLU A 255 -8.78 -6.45 6.06
C GLU A 255 -8.84 -4.93 5.83
N TYR A 256 -7.85 -4.36 5.16
CA TYR A 256 -7.80 -2.92 4.85
C TYR A 256 -8.45 -2.59 3.50
N PRO A 257 -9.05 -1.38 3.34
CA PRO A 257 -9.19 -0.76 2.04
C PRO A 257 -7.80 -0.55 1.43
N LEU A 258 -7.58 -0.98 0.18
CA LEU A 258 -6.27 -0.97 -0.47
C LEU A 258 -6.29 -0.15 -1.75
N VAL A 259 -5.24 0.65 -1.95
CA VAL A 259 -5.04 1.47 -3.15
C VAL A 259 -3.69 1.12 -3.78
N ALA A 260 -3.68 0.61 -5.00
CA ALA A 260 -2.45 0.43 -5.78
C ALA A 260 -2.07 1.73 -6.47
N ILE A 261 -0.77 2.10 -6.43
CA ILE A 261 -0.26 3.32 -7.07
C ILE A 261 1.09 3.07 -7.75
N GLY A 262 1.39 3.88 -8.76
CA GLY A 262 2.69 3.95 -9.41
C GLY A 262 2.71 3.36 -10.81
N GLY A 263 2.79 4.25 -11.81
CA GLY A 263 2.92 3.90 -13.22
C GLY A 263 1.72 3.16 -13.82
N ILE A 264 0.54 3.31 -13.22
CA ILE A 264 -0.69 2.64 -13.65
C ILE A 264 -1.43 3.50 -14.67
N ASP A 265 -1.89 2.87 -15.73
CA ASP A 265 -2.70 3.40 -16.81
C ASP A 265 -3.76 2.36 -17.24
N MET A 266 -4.52 2.66 -18.26
CA MET A 266 -5.61 1.80 -18.74
C MET A 266 -5.11 0.44 -19.25
N GLU A 267 -3.89 0.36 -19.81
CA GLU A 267 -3.29 -0.88 -20.32
C GLU A 267 -2.90 -1.82 -19.17
N ARG A 268 -2.34 -1.28 -18.10
CA ARG A 268 -1.86 -2.02 -16.92
C ARG A 268 -2.94 -2.32 -15.88
N LEU A 269 -4.07 -1.61 -15.97
CA LEU A 269 -5.18 -1.72 -15.02
C LEU A 269 -5.67 -3.15 -14.82
N PRO A 270 -5.89 -3.99 -15.87
CA PRO A 270 -6.36 -5.36 -15.70
C PRO A 270 -5.44 -6.22 -14.83
N GLU A 271 -4.13 -6.10 -15.04
CA GLU A 271 -3.12 -6.84 -14.27
C GLU A 271 -3.10 -6.39 -12.80
N VAL A 272 -3.15 -5.08 -12.56
CA VAL A 272 -3.23 -4.52 -11.20
C VAL A 272 -4.48 -5.01 -10.47
N MET A 273 -5.64 -4.93 -11.10
CA MET A 273 -6.92 -5.35 -10.50
C MET A 273 -6.98 -6.85 -10.21
N SER A 274 -6.25 -7.68 -10.97
CA SER A 274 -6.16 -9.12 -10.73
C SER A 274 -5.49 -9.46 -9.39
N SER A 275 -4.67 -8.56 -8.83
CA SER A 275 -4.05 -8.71 -7.51
C SER A 275 -5.05 -8.74 -6.36
N GLY A 276 -6.25 -8.21 -6.58
CA GLY A 276 -7.30 -8.16 -5.57
C GLY A 276 -7.42 -6.83 -4.85
N VAL A 277 -6.63 -5.81 -5.20
CA VAL A 277 -6.84 -4.43 -4.74
C VAL A 277 -8.22 -3.93 -5.22
N GLY A 278 -8.90 -3.19 -4.38
CA GLY A 278 -10.22 -2.64 -4.72
C GLY A 278 -10.17 -1.27 -5.38
N SER A 279 -9.00 -0.61 -5.38
CA SER A 279 -8.86 0.78 -5.80
C SER A 279 -7.50 1.04 -6.44
N VAL A 280 -7.45 1.99 -7.38
CA VAL A 280 -6.24 2.32 -8.13
C VAL A 280 -6.05 3.83 -8.16
N ALA A 281 -4.86 4.28 -7.74
CA ALA A 281 -4.48 5.69 -7.82
C ALA A 281 -3.66 5.97 -9.09
N VAL A 282 -4.02 7.07 -9.74
CA VAL A 282 -3.35 7.55 -10.95
C VAL A 282 -3.02 9.04 -10.84
N VAL A 283 -1.97 9.45 -11.55
CA VAL A 283 -1.55 10.85 -11.69
C VAL A 283 -1.52 11.20 -13.17
N ARG A 284 -0.45 10.81 -13.87
CA ARG A 284 -0.22 11.18 -15.28
C ARG A 284 -1.26 10.62 -16.24
N ALA A 285 -1.87 9.46 -15.93
CA ALA A 285 -2.94 8.92 -16.77
C ALA A 285 -4.11 9.88 -16.93
N LEU A 286 -4.33 10.79 -15.96
CA LEU A 286 -5.34 11.83 -16.04
C LEU A 286 -4.77 13.17 -16.51
N ILE A 287 -3.76 13.70 -15.80
CA ILE A 287 -3.29 15.08 -16.06
C ILE A 287 -2.60 15.25 -17.41
N ALA A 288 -2.09 14.18 -18.02
CA ALA A 288 -1.50 14.19 -19.36
C ALA A 288 -2.45 13.68 -20.46
N ALA A 289 -3.68 13.31 -20.12
CA ALA A 289 -4.67 12.87 -21.10
C ALA A 289 -5.14 14.06 -21.98
N LYS A 290 -5.45 13.79 -23.24
CA LYS A 290 -6.06 14.79 -24.14
C LYS A 290 -7.45 15.21 -23.66
N ASP A 291 -8.19 14.26 -23.10
CA ASP A 291 -9.50 14.43 -22.49
C ASP A 291 -9.52 13.74 -21.12
N PRO A 292 -9.14 14.46 -20.07
CA PRO A 292 -9.04 13.88 -18.71
C PRO A 292 -10.36 13.36 -18.16
N GLU A 293 -11.50 13.99 -18.49
CA GLU A 293 -12.82 13.55 -18.04
C GLU A 293 -13.22 12.22 -18.69
N ALA A 294 -13.01 12.10 -19.99
CA ALA A 294 -13.26 10.86 -20.71
C ALA A 294 -12.34 9.73 -20.20
N GLU A 295 -11.06 10.02 -19.92
CA GLU A 295 -10.15 9.03 -19.39
C GLU A 295 -10.50 8.65 -17.95
N ALA A 296 -10.90 9.60 -17.10
CA ALA A 296 -11.39 9.33 -15.75
C ALA A 296 -12.61 8.40 -15.79
N LYS A 297 -13.56 8.66 -16.69
CA LYS A 297 -14.72 7.79 -16.85
C LYS A 297 -14.33 6.37 -17.30
N ARG A 298 -13.44 6.23 -18.29
CA ARG A 298 -12.97 4.93 -18.77
C ARG A 298 -12.31 4.11 -17.66
N LEU A 299 -11.42 4.73 -16.86
CA LEU A 299 -10.73 4.10 -15.74
C LEU A 299 -11.74 3.72 -14.65
N SER A 300 -12.67 4.61 -14.30
CA SER A 300 -13.72 4.34 -13.29
C SER A 300 -14.61 3.17 -13.71
N ASP A 301 -15.10 3.16 -14.93
CA ASP A 301 -15.95 2.09 -15.47
C ASP A 301 -15.21 0.74 -15.46
N ALA A 302 -13.93 0.71 -15.82
CA ALA A 302 -13.12 -0.50 -15.83
C ALA A 302 -12.89 -1.03 -14.41
N ILE A 303 -12.52 -0.18 -13.44
CA ILE A 303 -12.34 -0.56 -12.03
C ILE A 303 -13.66 -1.11 -11.46
N HIS A 304 -14.76 -0.43 -11.71
CA HIS A 304 -16.09 -0.85 -11.27
C HIS A 304 -16.46 -2.24 -11.82
N ALA A 305 -16.24 -2.47 -13.12
CA ALA A 305 -16.51 -3.75 -13.77
C ALA A 305 -15.66 -4.90 -13.19
N PHE A 306 -14.42 -4.65 -12.81
CA PHE A 306 -13.56 -5.63 -12.12
C PHE A 306 -14.10 -5.99 -10.73
N ASN A 307 -14.45 -4.99 -9.94
CA ASN A 307 -14.95 -5.17 -8.59
C ASN A 307 -16.26 -5.97 -8.57
N HIS A 308 -17.20 -5.66 -9.46
CA HIS A 308 -18.47 -6.40 -9.58
C HIS A 308 -18.29 -7.87 -9.98
N ARG A 309 -17.40 -8.16 -10.93
CA ARG A 309 -17.12 -9.56 -11.34
C ARG A 309 -16.55 -10.40 -10.19
N LYS A 310 -15.74 -9.79 -9.31
CA LYS A 310 -15.16 -10.49 -8.16
C LYS A 310 -16.24 -10.85 -7.13
N HIS A 311 -17.15 -9.94 -6.83
CA HIS A 311 -18.26 -10.21 -5.91
C HIS A 311 -19.21 -11.30 -6.41
N ALA A 312 -19.51 -11.32 -7.71
CA ALA A 312 -20.34 -12.37 -8.30
C ALA A 312 -19.72 -13.77 -8.20
N LYS A 313 -18.38 -13.90 -8.29
CA LYS A 313 -17.67 -15.17 -8.13
C LYS A 313 -17.52 -15.63 -6.68
N SER A 314 -17.56 -14.72 -5.71
CA SER A 314 -17.47 -15.06 -4.28
C SER A 314 -18.83 -15.43 -3.67
N ALA A 315 -19.92 -15.21 -4.40
CA ALA A 315 -21.29 -15.53 -3.98
C ALA A 315 -21.81 -16.87 -4.53
N LEU A 316 -21.00 -17.58 -5.32
CA LEU A 316 -21.22 -18.93 -5.82
C LEU A 316 -20.33 -19.94 -5.10
#